data_c1051b35bc6408293312d91656f5eea6
#
_entry.id   c1051b35bc6408293312d91656f5eea6
#
_cell.length_a   1.000
_cell.length_b   1.000
_cell.length_c   1.000
_cell.angle_alpha   90.00
_cell.angle_beta   90.00
_cell.angle_gamma   90.00
#
_symmetry.space_group_name_H-M   'P 1'
#
loop_
_entity.id
_entity.type
_entity.pdbx_description
1 polymer ?
#
loop_
_entity_poly.entity_id
_entity_poly.type
_entity_poly.pdbx_seq_one_letter_code
_entity_poly.pdbx_strand_id
1 'polypeptide(L)'
;MKGIPRVTTQTDDWMAPGDDELGFGGLAKLKPVWKWALVIAVFSFVALAVGTSFHQDVVRRPVSSLRSNDAVIALRLGPQHRPSLQEATNTDSWIVLLDAQGQGTVASVDSVAGGDVLWSDRGVFYGSRSRNYVTTDSGTQVSKSDNGTRTEIQRYELSDGQLVTLVPKHWEYNDGDVQSDSSITTVETAGITGDFGQCGSRILAITDTKESPSIADAAFEAYAAQANSEDAVPEALTAVVQLNAPEGDAPRILAVTPVIDNVVSGHNMFACDGDVITLQSVEEVNPGTPDNMMAHERYRWVLRRWDLSTGQRTNIPVTDPNGELFETDDKWFLSGYRGVQVGNEYRLVDRDDRALGVDLTSGRVRRLFYTDPRMPVSGSYWMTYQVNEDGVYALGESHKDHVITLFIMPWDGKEWREIFTTEDLSGYLKEGWFSGELKVQSFAVRPGWNGGAQ
;
A
#
# COMPACT_ATOMS: atom_id res chain seq x y z
N MET A 1 50.93 -31.10 -11.00
CA MET A 1 51.39 -30.34 -12.19
C MET A 1 50.81 -31.01 -13.43
N LYS A 2 49.76 -30.47 -14.01
CA LYS A 2 49.25 -30.80 -15.35
C LYS A 2 48.74 -29.50 -15.96
N GLY A 3 49.23 -29.16 -17.11
CA GLY A 3 49.14 -27.87 -17.76
C GLY A 3 47.76 -27.52 -18.27
N ILE A 4 47.49 -26.23 -18.24
CA ILE A 4 46.31 -25.55 -18.80
C ILE A 4 46.62 -25.28 -20.29
N PRO A 5 45.74 -25.63 -21.24
CA PRO A 5 45.92 -25.29 -22.63
C PRO A 5 45.66 -23.79 -22.87
N ARG A 6 46.58 -23.15 -23.60
CA ARG A 6 46.43 -21.80 -24.14
C ARG A 6 45.34 -21.81 -25.22
N VAL A 7 44.35 -20.98 -25.08
CA VAL A 7 43.38 -20.62 -26.12
C VAL A 7 44.06 -19.53 -26.99
N THR A 8 44.35 -19.83 -28.23
CA THR A 8 44.75 -18.86 -29.25
C THR A 8 43.51 -18.11 -29.71
N THR A 9 43.48 -16.81 -29.46
CA THR A 9 42.51 -15.89 -30.07
C THR A 9 42.85 -15.69 -31.54
N GLN A 10 41.95 -16.17 -32.38
CA GLN A 10 41.94 -15.89 -33.81
C GLN A 10 41.27 -14.53 -34.00
N THR A 11 42.01 -13.53 -34.43
CA THR A 11 41.50 -12.22 -34.84
C THR A 11 40.92 -12.36 -36.24
N ASP A 12 39.59 -12.40 -36.31
CA ASP A 12 38.88 -12.25 -37.58
C ASP A 12 38.90 -10.78 -37.99
N ASP A 13 39.61 -10.54 -39.12
CA ASP A 13 39.57 -9.30 -39.88
C ASP A 13 38.11 -9.04 -40.36
N TRP A 14 37.41 -8.15 -39.70
CA TRP A 14 36.18 -7.58 -40.24
C TRP A 14 36.58 -6.48 -41.23
N MET A 15 36.38 -6.77 -42.50
CA MET A 15 36.40 -5.77 -43.58
C MET A 15 35.48 -4.62 -43.22
N ALA A 16 36.02 -3.42 -43.20
CA ALA A 16 35.24 -2.19 -43.13
C ALA A 16 34.24 -2.15 -44.30
N PRO A 17 32.95 -1.92 -44.05
CA PRO A 17 32.01 -1.62 -45.13
C PRO A 17 32.43 -0.29 -45.77
N GLY A 18 32.53 -0.31 -47.09
CA GLY A 18 32.88 0.86 -47.89
C GLY A 18 31.94 2.05 -47.56
N ASP A 19 32.50 3.22 -47.62
CA ASP A 19 31.82 4.51 -47.63
C ASP A 19 30.88 4.59 -48.84
N ASP A 20 29.70 3.97 -48.74
CA ASP A 20 28.59 4.31 -49.60
C ASP A 20 28.05 5.68 -49.10
N GLU A 21 28.61 6.72 -49.73
CA GLU A 21 28.02 8.06 -49.69
C GLU A 21 26.49 7.92 -49.88
N LEU A 22 25.71 8.07 -48.82
CA LEU A 22 24.29 8.31 -48.89
C LEU A 22 24.11 9.61 -49.71
N GLY A 23 23.96 9.41 -51.02
CA GLY A 23 23.87 10.45 -51.97
C GLY A 23 22.69 11.35 -51.78
N PHE A 24 22.85 12.44 -51.02
CA PHE A 24 21.96 13.61 -51.05
C PHE A 24 21.92 14.30 -52.43
N GLY A 25 22.53 13.74 -53.45
CA GLY A 25 22.55 14.26 -54.82
C GLY A 25 21.21 14.19 -55.55
N GLY A 26 20.24 13.42 -55.06
CA GLY A 26 18.91 13.34 -55.73
C GLY A 26 18.01 14.59 -55.60
N LEU A 27 18.15 15.33 -54.51
CA LEU A 27 17.35 16.52 -54.23
C LEU A 27 17.72 17.75 -55.09
N ALA A 28 18.95 17.76 -55.65
CA ALA A 28 19.42 18.86 -56.51
C ALA A 28 18.74 18.92 -57.86
N LYS A 29 18.17 17.81 -58.37
CA LYS A 29 17.50 17.72 -59.68
C LYS A 29 16.00 17.99 -59.66
N LEU A 30 15.40 18.19 -58.47
CA LEU A 30 13.98 18.53 -58.38
C LEU A 30 13.76 19.98 -58.80
N LYS A 31 12.74 20.23 -59.66
CA LYS A 31 12.31 21.60 -59.99
C LYS A 31 11.97 22.36 -58.71
N PRO A 32 12.24 23.68 -58.61
CA PRO A 32 12.09 24.44 -57.37
C PRO A 32 10.67 24.30 -56.74
N VAL A 33 9.66 24.12 -57.54
CA VAL A 33 8.27 23.90 -57.06
C VAL A 33 8.14 22.60 -56.28
N TRP A 34 8.85 21.51 -56.69
CA TRP A 34 8.81 20.22 -55.98
C TRP A 34 9.62 20.23 -54.71
N LYS A 35 10.67 21.05 -54.61
CA LYS A 35 11.45 21.23 -53.37
C LYS A 35 10.56 21.88 -52.28
N TRP A 36 9.81 22.91 -52.66
CA TRP A 36 8.88 23.55 -51.73
C TRP A 36 7.71 22.63 -51.35
N ALA A 37 7.16 21.84 -52.29
CA ALA A 37 6.13 20.86 -52.02
C ALA A 37 6.62 19.78 -51.01
N LEU A 38 7.86 19.32 -51.15
CA LEU A 38 8.46 18.34 -50.25
C LEU A 38 8.72 18.95 -48.85
N VAL A 39 9.21 20.19 -48.80
CA VAL A 39 9.39 20.92 -47.53
C VAL A 39 8.05 21.12 -46.83
N ILE A 40 7.02 21.54 -47.57
CA ILE A 40 5.66 21.73 -47.01
C ILE A 40 5.10 20.37 -46.53
N ALA A 41 5.27 19.30 -47.31
CA ALA A 41 4.82 17.95 -46.92
C ALA A 41 5.54 17.45 -45.67
N VAL A 42 6.86 17.64 -45.55
CA VAL A 42 7.63 17.28 -44.37
C VAL A 42 7.20 18.14 -43.17
N PHE A 43 7.06 19.46 -43.36
CA PHE A 43 6.57 20.33 -42.30
C PHE A 43 5.14 20.01 -41.88
N SER A 44 4.25 19.69 -42.84
CA SER A 44 2.88 19.27 -42.53
C SER A 44 2.84 17.91 -41.83
N PHE A 45 3.73 16.98 -42.21
CA PHE A 45 3.86 15.69 -41.54
C PHE A 45 4.43 15.83 -40.13
N VAL A 46 5.45 16.69 -39.95
CA VAL A 46 5.99 17.04 -38.67
C VAL A 46 4.95 17.79 -37.82
N ALA A 47 4.22 18.76 -38.42
CA ALA A 47 3.15 19.47 -37.72
C ALA A 47 1.95 18.57 -37.38
N LEU A 48 1.60 17.61 -38.25
CA LEU A 48 0.63 16.54 -37.95
C LEU A 48 1.16 15.60 -36.90
N ALA A 49 2.40 15.12 -37.01
CA ALA A 49 3.03 14.26 -36.03
C ALA A 49 3.23 14.97 -34.69
N VAL A 50 3.51 16.27 -34.66
CA VAL A 50 3.58 17.12 -33.49
C VAL A 50 2.17 17.54 -33.02
N GLY A 51 1.22 17.75 -33.93
CA GLY A 51 -0.15 18.14 -33.59
C GLY A 51 -1.07 16.99 -33.19
N THR A 52 -0.76 15.74 -33.59
CA THR A 52 -1.39 14.54 -33.05
C THR A 52 -0.66 14.05 -31.78
N SER A 53 0.42 14.74 -31.46
CA SER A 53 1.11 14.50 -30.20
C SER A 53 0.33 15.19 -29.09
N PHE A 54 -0.21 14.37 -28.21
CA PHE A 54 -0.28 14.73 -26.82
C PHE A 54 -1.50 15.51 -26.36
N HIS A 55 -2.69 14.96 -26.53
CA HIS A 55 -3.54 14.93 -25.36
C HIS A 55 -3.00 13.78 -24.49
N GLN A 56 -1.95 14.04 -23.73
CA GLN A 56 -1.62 13.21 -22.61
C GLN A 56 -2.63 13.57 -21.53
N ASP A 57 -3.54 12.65 -21.25
CA ASP A 57 -4.51 12.80 -20.17
C ASP A 57 -3.79 12.88 -18.82
N VAL A 58 -2.54 12.37 -18.73
CA VAL A 58 -1.69 12.47 -17.55
C VAL A 58 -0.39 13.23 -17.84
N VAL A 59 -0.26 14.40 -17.22
CA VAL A 59 0.85 15.34 -17.46
C VAL A 59 1.90 15.23 -16.38
N ARG A 60 3.17 15.00 -16.77
CA ARG A 60 4.32 15.00 -15.85
C ARG A 60 4.61 16.40 -15.31
N ARG A 61 4.74 16.51 -13.99
CA ARG A 61 5.04 17.74 -13.26
C ARG A 61 6.15 17.52 -12.23
N PRO A 62 6.89 18.58 -11.84
CA PRO A 62 7.68 18.54 -10.62
C PRO A 62 6.78 18.31 -9.40
N VAL A 63 7.24 17.57 -8.38
CA VAL A 63 6.48 17.33 -7.15
C VAL A 63 5.95 18.61 -6.52
N SER A 64 6.76 19.69 -6.49
CA SER A 64 6.38 20.98 -5.92
C SER A 64 5.21 21.67 -6.62
N SER A 65 4.86 21.24 -7.84
CA SER A 65 3.75 21.80 -8.61
C SER A 65 2.51 20.89 -8.68
N LEU A 66 2.55 19.74 -8.00
CA LEU A 66 1.35 18.89 -7.86
C LEU A 66 0.28 19.63 -7.07
N ARG A 67 -0.97 19.43 -7.44
CA ARG A 67 -2.16 19.97 -6.78
C ARG A 67 -3.26 18.91 -6.79
N SER A 68 -4.04 18.85 -5.73
CA SER A 68 -5.12 17.87 -5.60
C SER A 68 -6.46 18.33 -6.19
N ASN A 69 -6.63 19.60 -6.48
CA ASN A 69 -7.84 20.27 -7.05
C ASN A 69 -9.00 19.32 -7.41
N ASP A 70 -9.04 18.88 -8.68
CA ASP A 70 -10.10 18.04 -9.25
C ASP A 70 -9.78 16.53 -9.09
N ALA A 71 -8.62 16.19 -8.54
CA ALA A 71 -8.24 14.81 -8.35
C ALA A 71 -9.18 14.11 -7.35
N VAL A 72 -9.57 12.90 -7.68
CA VAL A 72 -10.43 12.04 -6.87
C VAL A 72 -9.70 10.80 -6.37
N ILE A 73 -8.57 10.48 -7.00
CA ILE A 73 -7.71 9.36 -6.62
C ILE A 73 -6.24 9.76 -6.66
N ALA A 74 -5.49 9.30 -5.70
CA ALA A 74 -4.04 9.36 -5.65
C ALA A 74 -3.46 7.95 -5.72
N LEU A 75 -2.50 7.72 -6.61
CA LEU A 75 -1.83 6.43 -6.78
C LEU A 75 -0.35 6.58 -6.45
N ARG A 76 0.24 5.52 -5.90
CA ARG A 76 1.68 5.35 -5.86
C ARG A 76 2.07 4.20 -6.76
N LEU A 77 2.92 4.48 -7.75
CA LEU A 77 3.54 3.49 -8.60
C LEU A 77 4.97 3.25 -8.10
N GLY A 78 5.33 2.00 -7.94
CA GLY A 78 6.67 1.63 -7.47
C GLY A 78 7.03 0.20 -7.84
N PRO A 79 8.25 -0.26 -7.49
CA PRO A 79 8.72 -1.59 -7.83
C PRO A 79 7.86 -2.68 -7.18
N GLN A 80 7.59 -3.73 -7.94
CA GLN A 80 6.69 -4.83 -7.55
C GLN A 80 7.12 -5.60 -6.31
N HIS A 81 8.41 -5.80 -6.13
CA HIS A 81 8.95 -6.54 -5.01
C HIS A 81 9.57 -5.59 -3.99
N ARG A 82 9.66 -6.02 -2.74
CA ARG A 82 10.56 -5.37 -1.78
C ARG A 82 11.94 -5.38 -2.44
N PRO A 83 12.38 -4.26 -3.00
CA PRO A 83 13.64 -4.27 -3.70
C PRO A 83 14.71 -4.72 -2.70
N SER A 84 15.69 -5.51 -3.15
CA SER A 84 16.91 -5.70 -2.40
C SER A 84 17.40 -4.31 -1.99
N LEU A 85 18.09 -4.19 -0.86
CA LEU A 85 18.58 -2.89 -0.36
C LEU A 85 19.29 -2.06 -1.44
N GLN A 86 19.80 -2.71 -2.48
CA GLN A 86 20.53 -2.12 -3.59
C GLN A 86 19.60 -1.63 -4.73
N GLU A 87 18.49 -2.30 -4.97
CA GLU A 87 17.48 -1.92 -5.99
C GLU A 87 16.60 -0.77 -5.51
N ALA A 88 16.23 -0.74 -4.24
CA ALA A 88 15.49 0.38 -3.63
C ALA A 88 16.25 1.72 -3.68
N THR A 89 17.56 1.69 -3.93
CA THR A 89 18.37 2.91 -3.97
C THR A 89 18.34 3.64 -5.31
N ASN A 90 17.92 2.97 -6.40
CA ASN A 90 18.09 3.46 -7.76
C ASN A 90 16.79 3.52 -8.57
N THR A 91 15.64 3.17 -7.98
CA THR A 91 14.35 3.17 -8.68
C THR A 91 13.53 4.40 -8.29
N ASP A 92 13.05 5.12 -9.28
CA ASP A 92 12.04 6.15 -9.08
C ASP A 92 10.68 5.47 -8.79
N SER A 93 9.91 6.07 -7.90
CA SER A 93 8.48 5.85 -7.75
C SER A 93 7.74 7.05 -8.31
N TRP A 94 6.47 6.90 -8.56
CA TRP A 94 5.64 7.96 -9.09
C TRP A 94 4.42 8.17 -8.21
N ILE A 95 4.07 9.43 -8.00
CA ILE A 95 2.78 9.83 -7.43
C ILE A 95 1.93 10.34 -8.58
N VAL A 96 0.73 9.79 -8.70
CA VAL A 96 -0.24 10.12 -9.74
C VAL A 96 -1.50 10.63 -9.08
N LEU A 97 -2.01 11.75 -9.56
CA LEU A 97 -3.27 12.34 -9.12
C LEU A 97 -4.21 12.38 -10.32
N LEU A 98 -5.33 11.66 -10.25
CA LEU A 98 -6.30 11.57 -11.36
C LEU A 98 -7.67 12.11 -10.92
N ASP A 99 -8.33 12.77 -11.84
CA ASP A 99 -9.74 13.17 -11.74
C ASP A 99 -10.71 12.02 -12.08
N ALA A 100 -12.00 12.30 -12.06
CA ALA A 100 -13.03 11.30 -12.35
C ALA A 100 -13.07 10.87 -13.84
N GLN A 101 -12.32 11.49 -14.71
CA GLN A 101 -12.15 11.14 -16.12
C GLN A 101 -10.85 10.36 -16.37
N GLY A 102 -10.04 10.12 -15.34
CA GLY A 102 -8.74 9.49 -15.47
C GLY A 102 -7.64 10.42 -15.99
N GLN A 103 -7.90 11.72 -16.03
CA GLN A 103 -6.95 12.75 -16.41
C GLN A 103 -6.23 13.29 -15.18
N GLY A 104 -5.00 13.80 -15.35
CA GLY A 104 -4.34 14.35 -14.17
C GLY A 104 -2.87 14.64 -14.30
N THR A 105 -2.15 14.46 -13.19
CA THR A 105 -0.73 14.80 -13.09
C THR A 105 0.07 13.68 -12.43
N VAL A 106 1.33 13.56 -12.84
CA VAL A 106 2.26 12.58 -12.30
C VAL A 106 3.59 13.27 -11.95
N ALA A 107 4.18 12.87 -10.83
CA ALA A 107 5.49 13.32 -10.40
C ALA A 107 6.36 12.17 -9.92
N SER A 108 7.66 12.26 -10.21
CA SER A 108 8.66 11.31 -9.71
C SER A 108 9.00 11.63 -8.25
N VAL A 109 9.11 10.59 -7.44
CA VAL A 109 9.61 10.63 -6.05
C VAL A 109 10.58 9.47 -5.83
N ASP A 110 11.46 9.59 -4.84
CA ASP A 110 12.35 8.47 -4.49
C ASP A 110 11.54 7.27 -4.01
N SER A 111 11.97 6.08 -4.41
CA SER A 111 11.31 4.84 -4.02
C SER A 111 11.48 4.53 -2.53
N VAL A 112 10.40 4.05 -1.93
CA VAL A 112 10.35 3.49 -0.57
C VAL A 112 9.61 2.17 -0.65
N ALA A 113 10.17 1.11 -0.05
CA ALA A 113 9.51 -0.18 -0.02
C ALA A 113 8.27 -0.12 0.88
N GLY A 114 7.14 -0.63 0.38
CA GLY A 114 5.86 -0.55 1.08
C GLY A 114 5.27 0.86 1.16
N GLY A 115 5.82 1.81 0.37
CA GLY A 115 5.36 3.19 0.37
C GLY A 115 3.85 3.30 0.20
N ASP A 116 3.20 3.93 1.16
CA ASP A 116 1.76 4.12 1.18
C ASP A 116 1.39 5.55 0.75
N VAL A 117 0.16 5.71 0.29
CA VAL A 117 -0.45 7.00 0.06
C VAL A 117 -1.72 7.12 0.90
N LEU A 118 -1.86 8.21 1.62
CA LEU A 118 -3.03 8.51 2.44
C LEU A 118 -3.67 9.80 1.92
N TRP A 119 -4.97 9.78 1.67
CA TRP A 119 -5.73 11.00 1.45
C TRP A 119 -6.41 11.39 2.77
N SER A 120 -6.00 12.49 3.33
CA SER A 120 -6.52 13.05 4.58
C SER A 120 -7.29 14.34 4.31
N ASP A 121 -7.92 14.90 5.34
CA ASP A 121 -8.54 16.23 5.27
C ASP A 121 -7.50 17.34 4.97
N ARG A 122 -6.23 17.09 5.28
CA ARG A 122 -5.12 18.01 4.99
C ARG A 122 -4.61 17.93 3.55
N GLY A 123 -5.01 16.89 2.79
CA GLY A 123 -4.54 16.62 1.43
C GLY A 123 -3.94 15.23 1.26
N VAL A 124 -3.28 15.00 0.15
CA VAL A 124 -2.61 13.74 -0.17
C VAL A 124 -1.26 13.66 0.52
N PHE A 125 -1.12 12.74 1.46
CA PHE A 125 0.09 12.51 2.24
C PHE A 125 0.85 11.28 1.73
N TYR A 126 2.11 11.49 1.35
CA TYR A 126 3.02 10.44 0.86
C TYR A 126 4.47 10.78 1.21
N GLY A 127 5.38 9.86 0.99
CA GLY A 127 6.77 10.06 1.32
C GLY A 127 7.77 9.58 0.28
N SER A 128 9.00 9.98 0.48
CA SER A 128 10.19 9.44 -0.12
C SER A 128 11.17 9.05 0.99
N ARG A 129 12.35 8.62 0.61
CA ARG A 129 13.37 8.17 1.56
C ARG A 129 13.68 9.18 2.66
N SER A 130 13.69 10.48 2.35
CA SER A 130 14.11 11.54 3.29
C SER A 130 13.08 12.65 3.46
N ARG A 131 11.94 12.57 2.77
CA ARG A 131 10.97 13.66 2.73
C ARG A 131 9.55 13.17 2.86
N ASN A 132 8.75 13.96 3.55
CA ASN A 132 7.30 13.84 3.55
C ASN A 132 6.69 14.93 2.69
N TYR A 133 5.59 14.61 2.03
CA TYR A 133 4.88 15.50 1.12
C TYR A 133 3.41 15.54 1.48
N VAL A 134 2.83 16.73 1.48
CA VAL A 134 1.39 16.94 1.58
C VAL A 134 0.95 17.78 0.38
N THR A 135 0.22 17.16 -0.54
CA THR A 135 -0.30 17.83 -1.73
C THR A 135 -1.73 18.26 -1.49
N THR A 136 -1.97 19.57 -1.59
CA THR A 136 -3.26 20.22 -1.43
C THR A 136 -3.69 20.87 -2.74
N ASP A 137 -4.85 21.52 -2.78
CA ASP A 137 -5.32 22.32 -3.92
C ASP A 137 -4.41 23.53 -4.19
N SER A 138 -3.70 24.02 -3.17
CA SER A 138 -2.77 25.16 -3.32
C SER A 138 -1.36 24.75 -3.78
N GLY A 139 -0.99 23.49 -3.66
CA GLY A 139 0.33 22.95 -4.04
C GLY A 139 0.83 21.90 -3.07
N THR A 140 2.08 21.49 -3.27
CA THR A 140 2.73 20.46 -2.45
C THR A 140 3.66 21.13 -1.44
N GLN A 141 3.42 20.88 -0.17
CA GLN A 141 4.34 21.17 0.92
C GLN A 141 5.31 20.00 1.08
N VAL A 142 6.56 20.34 1.35
CA VAL A 142 7.64 19.36 1.54
C VAL A 142 8.23 19.58 2.92
N SER A 143 8.29 18.53 3.73
CA SER A 143 8.97 18.54 5.01
C SER A 143 10.04 17.47 5.04
N LYS A 144 11.07 17.70 5.86
CA LYS A 144 12.07 16.68 6.13
C LYS A 144 11.38 15.52 6.86
N SER A 145 11.61 14.30 6.43
CA SER A 145 11.39 13.16 7.30
C SER A 145 12.51 13.19 8.34
N ASP A 146 12.16 13.20 9.62
CA ASP A 146 13.14 13.31 10.72
C ASP A 146 14.19 12.21 10.62
N ASN A 147 13.86 11.12 9.96
CA ASN A 147 14.77 10.02 9.70
C ASN A 147 14.51 9.44 8.31
N GLY A 148 15.55 9.29 7.52
CA GLY A 148 15.45 8.58 6.25
C GLY A 148 14.93 7.16 6.47
N THR A 149 13.90 6.77 5.72
CA THR A 149 13.41 5.40 5.75
C THR A 149 13.50 4.76 4.38
N ARG A 150 13.81 3.47 4.35
CA ARG A 150 13.77 2.68 3.11
C ARG A 150 12.52 1.82 3.02
N THR A 151 11.79 1.71 4.14
CA THR A 151 10.59 0.88 4.25
C THR A 151 9.58 1.63 5.11
N GLU A 152 8.37 1.74 4.61
CA GLU A 152 7.22 2.22 5.36
C GLU A 152 6.32 1.03 5.68
N ILE A 153 5.67 1.06 6.85
CA ILE A 153 4.63 0.10 7.19
C ILE A 153 3.29 0.67 6.79
N GLN A 154 2.97 1.89 7.26
CA GLN A 154 1.69 2.54 7.03
C GLN A 154 1.74 4.04 7.35
N ARG A 155 0.75 4.78 6.83
CA ARG A 155 0.50 6.18 7.15
C ARG A 155 -0.84 6.36 7.83
N TYR A 156 -0.90 7.33 8.74
CA TYR A 156 -2.09 7.65 9.52
C TYR A 156 -2.32 9.15 9.60
N GLU A 157 -3.59 9.54 9.70
CA GLU A 157 -4.00 10.83 10.22
C GLU A 157 -4.65 10.61 11.58
N LEU A 158 -4.07 11.16 12.63
CA LEU A 158 -4.60 11.00 13.98
C LEU A 158 -5.78 11.94 14.21
N SER A 159 -6.59 11.66 15.22
CA SER A 159 -7.78 12.46 15.55
C SER A 159 -7.48 13.92 15.91
N ASP A 160 -6.24 14.25 16.26
CA ASP A 160 -5.75 15.61 16.50
C ASP A 160 -5.19 16.30 15.24
N GLY A 161 -5.29 15.64 14.08
CA GLY A 161 -4.83 16.12 12.79
C GLY A 161 -3.32 15.93 12.54
N GLN A 162 -2.60 15.26 13.44
CA GLN A 162 -1.21 14.90 13.21
C GLN A 162 -1.11 13.82 12.13
N LEU A 163 -0.21 13.99 11.18
CA LEU A 163 0.12 12.97 10.18
C LEU A 163 1.29 12.13 10.68
N VAL A 164 1.14 10.81 10.63
CA VAL A 164 2.15 9.87 11.13
C VAL A 164 2.56 8.90 10.03
N THR A 165 3.88 8.72 9.88
CA THR A 165 4.48 7.63 9.10
C THR A 165 5.01 6.58 10.06
N LEU A 166 4.49 5.36 10.00
CA LEU A 166 4.99 4.23 10.76
C LEU A 166 6.09 3.51 9.98
N VAL A 167 7.23 3.29 10.62
CA VAL A 167 8.40 2.67 10.01
C VAL A 167 8.99 1.57 10.91
N PRO A 168 9.58 0.50 10.34
CA PRO A 168 10.19 -0.56 11.16
C PRO A 168 11.46 -0.09 11.86
N LYS A 169 12.23 0.79 11.22
CA LYS A 169 13.49 1.33 11.75
C LYS A 169 13.85 2.63 11.05
N HIS A 170 14.35 3.58 11.81
CA HIS A 170 14.94 4.79 11.30
C HIS A 170 16.35 4.56 10.73
N TRP A 171 16.69 5.36 9.73
CA TRP A 171 18.04 5.47 9.21
C TRP A 171 18.39 6.95 9.17
N GLU A 172 19.45 7.33 9.84
CA GLU A 172 19.95 8.72 9.77
C GLU A 172 20.29 9.08 8.33
N TYR A 173 19.63 10.08 7.81
CA TYR A 173 19.90 10.66 6.50
C TYR A 173 20.02 12.17 6.61
N ASN A 174 21.14 12.71 6.19
CA ASN A 174 21.42 14.13 6.32
C ASN A 174 21.01 14.87 5.04
N ASP A 175 19.76 15.31 4.97
CA ASP A 175 19.23 16.15 3.90
C ASP A 175 19.16 17.61 4.43
N GLY A 176 20.26 18.33 4.31
CA GLY A 176 20.56 19.55 5.07
C GLY A 176 19.62 20.76 4.90
N ASP A 177 18.75 20.80 3.87
CA ASP A 177 18.10 22.04 3.45
C ASP A 177 16.56 22.08 3.60
N VAL A 178 15.93 21.03 4.11
CA VAL A 178 14.45 20.95 4.24
C VAL A 178 14.06 21.10 5.71
N GLN A 179 13.10 21.97 5.99
CA GLN A 179 12.59 22.19 7.35
C GLN A 179 11.69 21.03 7.79
N SER A 180 11.76 20.66 9.07
CA SER A 180 10.81 19.74 9.70
C SER A 180 9.45 20.43 9.86
N ASP A 181 8.39 19.65 9.68
CA ASP A 181 7.02 20.08 10.00
C ASP A 181 6.57 19.32 11.26
N SER A 182 6.35 20.04 12.35
CA SER A 182 5.94 19.45 13.64
C SER A 182 4.57 18.75 13.60
N SER A 183 3.77 18.99 12.55
CA SER A 183 2.49 18.32 12.34
C SER A 183 2.63 16.98 11.62
N ILE A 184 3.85 16.61 11.21
CA ILE A 184 4.18 15.34 10.57
C ILE A 184 5.25 14.64 11.42
N THR A 185 4.95 13.46 11.88
CA THR A 185 5.83 12.68 12.76
C THR A 185 6.14 11.32 12.14
N THR A 186 7.36 10.86 12.38
CA THR A 186 7.73 9.47 12.08
C THR A 186 7.76 8.68 13.38
N VAL A 187 7.07 7.55 13.43
CA VAL A 187 7.02 6.64 14.56
C VAL A 187 7.75 5.36 14.19
N GLU A 188 8.71 4.97 15.02
CA GLU A 188 9.44 3.71 14.86
C GLU A 188 8.78 2.60 15.66
N THR A 189 8.73 1.39 15.08
CA THR A 189 8.20 0.23 15.83
C THR A 189 9.17 -0.26 16.92
N ALA A 190 10.39 0.24 16.99
CA ALA A 190 11.42 -0.16 17.96
C ALA A 190 11.69 -1.69 18.00
N GLY A 191 11.60 -2.34 16.84
CA GLY A 191 11.76 -3.78 16.70
C GLY A 191 10.53 -4.60 17.12
N ILE A 192 9.40 -3.92 17.36
CA ILE A 192 8.11 -4.59 17.58
C ILE A 192 7.59 -5.09 16.24
N THR A 193 7.21 -6.35 16.20
CA THR A 193 6.49 -7.00 15.08
C THR A 193 5.07 -7.32 15.55
N GLY A 194 4.10 -7.28 14.64
CA GLY A 194 2.70 -7.59 14.99
C GLY A 194 1.70 -6.79 14.18
N ASP A 195 0.49 -6.66 14.71
CA ASP A 195 -0.59 -5.90 14.09
C ASP A 195 -0.52 -4.44 14.54
N PHE A 196 -0.59 -3.53 13.57
CA PHE A 196 -0.53 -2.09 13.82
C PHE A 196 -1.84 -1.41 13.46
N GLY A 197 -2.22 -0.42 14.26
CA GLY A 197 -3.42 0.36 13.97
C GLY A 197 -3.48 1.68 14.73
N GLN A 198 -4.48 2.46 14.37
CA GLN A 198 -4.77 3.75 14.96
C GLN A 198 -5.98 3.66 15.89
N CYS A 199 -5.90 4.35 17.04
CA CYS A 199 -7.01 4.51 17.97
C CYS A 199 -7.02 5.93 18.52
N GLY A 200 -7.82 6.80 17.92
CA GLY A 200 -7.82 8.23 18.24
C GLY A 200 -6.46 8.87 17.87
N SER A 201 -5.79 9.46 18.87
CA SER A 201 -4.45 10.01 18.73
C SER A 201 -3.33 9.00 19.02
N ARG A 202 -3.64 7.73 19.20
CA ARG A 202 -2.67 6.67 19.54
C ARG A 202 -2.38 5.80 18.33
N ILE A 203 -1.10 5.51 18.10
CA ILE A 203 -0.63 4.44 17.25
C ILE A 203 -0.34 3.24 18.15
N LEU A 204 -1.01 2.13 17.90
CA LEU A 204 -0.95 0.93 18.71
C LEU A 204 -0.31 -0.21 17.93
N ALA A 205 0.43 -1.05 18.64
CA ALA A 205 0.88 -2.36 18.19
C ALA A 205 0.29 -3.44 19.09
N ILE A 206 -0.09 -4.58 18.49
CA ILE A 206 -0.44 -5.78 19.22
C ILE A 206 0.55 -6.87 18.82
N THR A 207 1.27 -7.37 19.80
CA THR A 207 2.39 -8.26 19.58
C THR A 207 2.50 -9.25 20.73
N ASP A 208 3.33 -10.26 20.58
CA ASP A 208 3.72 -11.11 21.70
C ASP A 208 5.21 -10.97 22.06
N THR A 209 5.54 -11.34 23.29
CA THR A 209 6.90 -11.21 23.81
C THR A 209 7.90 -12.19 23.19
N LYS A 210 7.45 -13.23 22.48
CA LYS A 210 8.33 -14.14 21.72
C LYS A 210 8.76 -13.49 20.41
N GLU A 211 7.83 -12.82 19.72
CA GLU A 211 8.10 -12.12 18.45
C GLU A 211 8.77 -10.77 18.65
N SER A 212 8.50 -10.12 19.77
CA SER A 212 9.03 -8.79 20.12
C SER A 212 9.76 -8.80 21.47
N PRO A 213 10.96 -9.37 21.54
CA PRO A 213 11.72 -9.46 22.81
C PRO A 213 12.05 -8.09 23.43
N SER A 214 12.07 -7.02 22.64
CA SER A 214 12.37 -5.66 23.11
C SER A 214 11.38 -5.14 24.16
N ILE A 215 10.15 -5.68 24.19
CA ILE A 215 9.12 -5.28 25.17
C ILE A 215 8.94 -6.29 26.31
N ALA A 216 9.66 -7.41 26.30
CA ALA A 216 9.38 -8.53 27.19
C ALA A 216 9.44 -8.12 28.68
N ASP A 217 10.50 -7.45 29.10
CA ASP A 217 10.67 -7.03 30.50
C ASP A 217 9.52 -6.13 30.96
N ALA A 218 9.18 -5.11 30.18
CA ALA A 218 8.07 -4.20 30.48
C ALA A 218 6.70 -4.90 30.48
N ALA A 219 6.49 -5.87 29.59
CA ALA A 219 5.25 -6.64 29.53
C ALA A 219 5.11 -7.56 30.75
N PHE A 220 6.17 -8.25 31.17
CA PHE A 220 6.15 -9.09 32.37
C PHE A 220 6.00 -8.27 33.64
N GLU A 221 6.61 -7.09 33.73
CA GLU A 221 6.40 -6.16 34.85
C GLU A 221 4.94 -5.70 34.91
N ALA A 222 4.36 -5.30 33.79
CA ALA A 222 2.96 -4.91 33.71
C ALA A 222 2.01 -6.06 34.08
N TYR A 223 2.32 -7.29 33.66
CA TYR A 223 1.55 -8.47 34.02
C TYR A 223 1.62 -8.75 35.52
N ALA A 224 2.82 -8.73 36.10
CA ALA A 224 3.01 -8.95 37.52
C ALA A 224 2.27 -7.95 38.42
N ALA A 225 2.10 -6.72 37.93
CA ALA A 225 1.31 -5.68 38.63
C ALA A 225 -0.21 -5.95 38.60
N GLN A 226 -0.71 -6.75 37.64
CA GLN A 226 -2.14 -7.08 37.48
C GLN A 226 -2.49 -8.47 38.03
N ALA A 227 -1.53 -9.41 38.01
CA ALA A 227 -1.72 -10.80 38.42
C ALA A 227 -1.79 -10.93 39.95
N ASN A 228 -2.57 -11.89 40.41
CA ASN A 228 -2.49 -12.28 41.81
C ASN A 228 -1.18 -13.05 42.11
N SER A 229 -0.67 -12.92 43.32
CA SER A 229 0.60 -13.54 43.72
C SER A 229 0.65 -15.07 43.62
N GLU A 230 -0.50 -15.72 43.44
CA GLU A 230 -0.65 -17.17 43.32
C GLU A 230 -0.71 -17.64 41.85
N ASP A 231 -0.83 -16.72 40.88
CA ASP A 231 -0.93 -17.06 39.46
C ASP A 231 0.45 -17.48 38.95
N ALA A 232 0.50 -18.57 38.18
CA ALA A 232 1.73 -18.98 37.50
C ALA A 232 2.15 -17.93 36.47
N VAL A 233 3.43 -17.59 36.44
CA VAL A 233 3.98 -16.68 35.41
C VAL A 233 3.90 -17.38 34.07
N PRO A 234 3.18 -16.80 33.08
CA PRO A 234 3.08 -17.42 31.77
C PRO A 234 4.42 -17.38 31.01
N GLU A 235 4.63 -18.32 30.10
CA GLU A 235 5.85 -18.38 29.28
C GLU A 235 5.97 -17.19 28.33
N ALA A 236 4.84 -16.69 27.81
CA ALA A 236 4.78 -15.55 26.92
C ALA A 236 3.52 -14.74 27.13
N LEU A 237 3.59 -13.46 26.80
CA LEU A 237 2.51 -12.49 26.92
C LEU A 237 2.19 -11.88 25.57
N THR A 238 0.89 -11.70 25.30
CA THR A 238 0.43 -10.77 24.25
C THR A 238 0.26 -9.39 24.90
N ALA A 239 0.80 -8.36 24.28
CA ALA A 239 0.77 -6.98 24.76
C ALA A 239 0.11 -6.05 23.74
N VAL A 240 -0.63 -5.08 24.25
CA VAL A 240 -1.05 -3.88 23.52
C VAL A 240 -0.09 -2.76 23.89
N VAL A 241 0.57 -2.19 22.88
CA VAL A 241 1.68 -1.24 23.05
C VAL A 241 1.34 0.05 22.33
N GLN A 242 1.45 1.18 23.00
CA GLN A 242 1.39 2.50 22.39
C GLN A 242 2.78 2.90 21.92
N LEU A 243 2.92 3.12 20.60
CA LEU A 243 4.20 3.45 19.96
C LEU A 243 4.52 4.95 20.00
N ASN A 244 3.51 5.81 19.91
CA ASN A 244 3.65 7.27 19.94
C ASN A 244 3.35 7.87 21.31
N ALA A 245 3.72 7.16 22.39
CA ALA A 245 3.65 7.73 23.74
C ALA A 245 4.59 8.96 23.87
N PRO A 246 4.32 9.89 24.80
CA PRO A 246 5.21 11.03 25.03
C PRO A 246 6.66 10.61 25.24
N GLU A 247 7.57 11.49 24.91
CA GLU A 247 9.02 11.26 24.98
C GLU A 247 9.43 10.74 26.37
N GLY A 248 10.15 9.62 26.41
CA GLY A 248 10.54 8.92 27.62
C GLY A 248 9.64 7.75 28.05
N ASP A 249 8.38 7.69 27.56
CA ASP A 249 7.42 6.64 27.89
C ASP A 249 7.17 5.66 26.73
N ALA A 250 7.73 5.90 25.56
CA ALA A 250 7.53 5.03 24.39
C ALA A 250 8.63 3.94 24.32
N PRO A 251 8.26 2.67 23.99
CA PRO A 251 6.90 2.16 23.82
C PRO A 251 6.21 1.89 25.18
N ARG A 252 4.95 2.31 25.32
CA ARG A 252 4.18 2.16 26.55
C ARG A 252 3.26 0.94 26.48
N ILE A 253 3.35 0.05 27.44
CA ILE A 253 2.43 -1.09 27.59
C ILE A 253 1.08 -0.57 28.13
N LEU A 254 0.00 -0.87 27.42
CA LEU A 254 -1.36 -0.49 27.82
C LEU A 254 -2.15 -1.67 28.42
N ALA A 255 -1.95 -2.88 27.90
CA ALA A 255 -2.59 -4.08 28.38
C ALA A 255 -1.72 -5.30 28.07
N VAL A 256 -1.81 -6.32 28.93
CA VAL A 256 -1.10 -7.59 28.76
C VAL A 256 -1.98 -8.76 29.17
N THR A 257 -1.87 -9.88 28.44
CA THR A 257 -2.50 -11.15 28.81
C THR A 257 -1.60 -12.32 28.40
N PRO A 258 -1.75 -13.52 28.98
CA PRO A 258 -1.06 -14.71 28.48
C PRO A 258 -1.33 -14.94 26.98
N VAL A 259 -0.33 -15.41 26.26
CA VAL A 259 -0.48 -15.84 24.85
C VAL A 259 -1.45 -17.02 24.79
N ILE A 260 -2.25 -17.09 23.73
CA ILE A 260 -3.06 -18.26 23.39
C ILE A 260 -2.35 -18.96 22.23
N ASP A 261 -1.79 -20.15 22.47
CA ASP A 261 -0.88 -20.84 21.57
C ASP A 261 -1.50 -21.26 20.22
N ASN A 262 -2.81 -21.39 20.14
CA ASN A 262 -3.51 -21.81 18.92
C ASN A 262 -4.14 -20.64 18.14
N VAL A 263 -3.71 -19.41 18.40
CA VAL A 263 -4.28 -18.23 17.75
C VAL A 263 -3.22 -17.51 16.92
N VAL A 264 -3.50 -17.38 15.65
CA VAL A 264 -2.70 -16.60 14.69
C VAL A 264 -3.31 -15.21 14.54
N SER A 265 -2.50 -14.17 14.66
CA SER A 265 -2.94 -12.80 14.41
C SER A 265 -3.28 -12.62 12.94
N GLY A 266 -4.44 -12.01 12.67
CA GLY A 266 -4.85 -11.63 11.32
C GLY A 266 -4.46 -10.18 11.06
N HIS A 267 -3.67 -9.97 10.04
CA HIS A 267 -3.28 -8.63 9.62
C HIS A 267 -4.48 -7.90 8.98
N ASN A 268 -4.60 -6.56 9.15
CA ASN A 268 -5.50 -5.65 8.45
C ASN A 268 -6.85 -5.28 9.07
N MET A 269 -7.31 -5.91 10.13
CA MET A 269 -8.46 -5.38 10.87
C MET A 269 -8.01 -4.75 12.18
N PHE A 270 -8.26 -3.46 12.32
CA PHE A 270 -8.05 -2.74 13.57
C PHE A 270 -9.24 -1.79 13.78
N ALA A 271 -10.20 -2.21 14.58
CA ALA A 271 -11.34 -1.39 14.94
C ALA A 271 -11.12 -0.80 16.33
N CYS A 272 -11.53 0.45 16.52
CA CYS A 272 -11.37 1.16 17.79
C CYS A 272 -12.62 1.95 18.15
N ASP A 273 -13.09 1.77 19.37
CA ASP A 273 -14.17 2.55 19.97
C ASP A 273 -13.78 2.96 21.40
N GLY A 274 -13.33 4.20 21.55
CA GLY A 274 -12.77 4.70 22.80
C GLY A 274 -11.54 3.93 23.27
N ASP A 275 -11.64 3.24 24.40
CA ASP A 275 -10.60 2.37 24.93
C ASP A 275 -10.78 0.88 24.57
N VAL A 276 -11.72 0.57 23.70
CA VAL A 276 -11.95 -0.78 23.22
C VAL A 276 -11.37 -0.94 21.83
N ILE A 277 -10.43 -1.88 21.67
CA ILE A 277 -9.88 -2.27 20.37
C ILE A 277 -10.36 -3.67 20.02
N THR A 278 -10.63 -3.90 18.75
CA THR A 278 -11.05 -5.20 18.22
C THR A 278 -10.23 -5.55 17.00
N LEU A 279 -9.65 -6.73 17.03
CA LEU A 279 -8.83 -7.29 15.96
C LEU A 279 -9.44 -8.58 15.47
N GLN A 280 -9.17 -8.90 14.22
CA GLN A 280 -9.42 -10.25 13.72
C GLN A 280 -8.28 -11.18 14.10
N SER A 281 -8.61 -12.45 14.31
CA SER A 281 -7.64 -13.54 14.49
C SER A 281 -8.26 -14.83 14.01
N VAL A 282 -7.43 -15.84 13.81
CA VAL A 282 -7.88 -17.20 13.54
C VAL A 282 -7.40 -18.12 14.63
N GLU A 283 -8.26 -19.02 15.09
CA GLU A 283 -7.93 -20.09 16.02
C GLU A 283 -7.83 -21.41 15.24
N GLU A 284 -6.77 -22.16 15.45
CA GLU A 284 -6.66 -23.51 14.92
C GLU A 284 -7.68 -24.43 15.61
N VAL A 285 -8.53 -25.12 14.82
CA VAL A 285 -9.63 -25.94 15.37
C VAL A 285 -9.13 -27.21 16.04
N ASN A 286 -8.02 -27.80 15.55
CA ASN A 286 -7.42 -29.03 16.07
C ASN A 286 -5.92 -28.85 16.33
N PRO A 287 -5.52 -28.03 17.32
CA PRO A 287 -4.12 -27.81 17.61
C PRO A 287 -3.44 -29.12 18.03
N GLY A 288 -2.25 -29.39 17.53
CA GLY A 288 -1.45 -30.55 17.90
C GLY A 288 -1.76 -31.86 17.20
N THR A 289 -2.61 -31.87 16.19
CA THR A 289 -2.61 -32.98 15.24
C THR A 289 -1.28 -32.98 14.48
N PRO A 290 -0.51 -34.11 14.48
CA PRO A 290 0.73 -34.15 13.72
C PRO A 290 0.48 -33.72 12.27
N ASP A 291 1.45 -32.99 11.69
CA ASP A 291 1.50 -32.63 10.27
C ASP A 291 1.38 -33.89 9.37
N ASN A 292 0.23 -34.49 9.35
CA ASN A 292 -0.12 -35.39 8.27
C ASN A 292 -0.37 -34.51 7.08
N MET A 293 0.51 -34.54 6.08
CA MET A 293 0.44 -33.80 4.82
C MET A 293 -0.92 -33.89 4.08
N MET A 294 -1.91 -34.54 4.64
CA MET A 294 -3.25 -34.76 4.12
C MET A 294 -4.38 -34.25 5.05
N ALA A 295 -4.07 -33.80 6.26
CA ALA A 295 -5.08 -33.19 7.12
C ALA A 295 -5.16 -31.71 6.75
N HIS A 296 -6.24 -31.30 6.11
CA HIS A 296 -6.53 -29.88 5.88
C HIS A 296 -6.62 -29.20 7.25
N GLU A 297 -5.68 -28.31 7.54
CA GLU A 297 -5.75 -27.44 8.72
C GLU A 297 -7.07 -26.67 8.64
N ARG A 298 -7.81 -26.61 9.73
CA ARG A 298 -9.05 -25.85 9.82
C ARG A 298 -8.88 -24.75 10.84
N TYR A 299 -9.28 -23.57 10.46
CA TYR A 299 -9.20 -22.39 11.28
C TYR A 299 -10.59 -21.83 11.51
N ARG A 300 -10.81 -21.28 12.70
CA ARG A 300 -12.01 -20.58 13.09
C ARG A 300 -11.71 -19.10 13.18
N TRP A 301 -12.51 -18.28 12.56
CA TRP A 301 -12.39 -16.84 12.71
C TRP A 301 -12.91 -16.38 14.07
N VAL A 302 -12.13 -15.53 14.77
CA VAL A 302 -12.46 -14.91 16.05
C VAL A 302 -12.13 -13.43 16.03
N LEU A 303 -12.90 -12.65 16.79
CA LEU A 303 -12.55 -11.27 17.11
C LEU A 303 -11.89 -11.26 18.49
N ARG A 304 -10.69 -10.72 18.58
CA ARG A 304 -10.03 -10.40 19.84
C ARG A 304 -10.37 -8.98 20.23
N ARG A 305 -11.08 -8.84 21.31
CA ARG A 305 -11.50 -7.56 21.85
C ARG A 305 -10.72 -7.26 23.13
N TRP A 306 -10.05 -6.13 23.17
CA TRP A 306 -9.32 -5.63 24.29
C TRP A 306 -10.00 -4.39 24.86
N ASP A 307 -10.24 -4.39 26.16
CA ASP A 307 -10.61 -3.21 26.92
C ASP A 307 -9.35 -2.67 27.60
N LEU A 308 -8.83 -1.56 27.06
CA LEU A 308 -7.58 -0.96 27.56
C LEU A 308 -7.72 -0.34 28.94
N SER A 309 -8.95 -0.02 29.40
CA SER A 309 -9.20 0.53 30.72
C SER A 309 -9.09 -0.52 31.83
N THR A 310 -9.39 -1.77 31.49
CA THR A 310 -9.35 -2.90 32.43
C THR A 310 -8.20 -3.87 32.16
N GLY A 311 -7.54 -3.77 30.99
CA GLY A 311 -6.55 -4.71 30.51
C GLY A 311 -7.12 -6.07 30.10
N GLN A 312 -8.44 -6.23 30.07
CA GLN A 312 -9.09 -7.50 29.78
C GLN A 312 -9.17 -7.78 28.28
N ARG A 313 -8.95 -9.04 27.93
CA ARG A 313 -9.17 -9.55 26.59
C ARG A 313 -10.36 -10.51 26.56
N THR A 314 -11.21 -10.36 25.54
CA THR A 314 -12.32 -11.26 25.25
C THR A 314 -12.19 -11.77 23.82
N ASN A 315 -12.39 -13.07 23.62
CA ASN A 315 -12.48 -13.65 22.29
C ASN A 315 -13.97 -13.86 21.93
N ILE A 316 -14.38 -13.35 20.78
CA ILE A 316 -15.75 -13.44 20.27
C ILE A 316 -15.70 -14.34 19.04
N PRO A 317 -16.26 -15.53 19.06
CA PRO A 317 -16.32 -16.39 17.87
C PRO A 317 -17.12 -15.68 16.77
N VAL A 318 -16.59 -15.71 15.53
CA VAL A 318 -17.32 -15.20 14.38
C VAL A 318 -18.26 -16.29 13.89
N THR A 319 -19.51 -15.89 13.63
CA THR A 319 -20.57 -16.80 13.18
C THR A 319 -21.18 -16.30 11.87
N ASP A 320 -21.64 -17.23 11.05
CA ASP A 320 -22.43 -16.93 9.87
C ASP A 320 -23.85 -16.42 10.24
N PRO A 321 -24.68 -16.02 9.27
CA PRO A 321 -26.05 -15.59 9.54
C PRO A 321 -26.95 -16.65 10.19
N ASN A 322 -26.62 -17.95 10.09
CA ASN A 322 -27.35 -19.04 10.72
C ASN A 322 -26.89 -19.33 12.15
N GLY A 323 -25.80 -18.70 12.57
CA GLY A 323 -25.18 -18.91 13.90
C GLY A 323 -24.15 -20.04 13.92
N GLU A 324 -23.77 -20.58 12.76
CA GLU A 324 -22.68 -21.55 12.64
C GLU A 324 -21.34 -20.84 12.71
N LEU A 325 -20.34 -21.51 13.29
CA LEU A 325 -18.98 -20.94 13.39
C LEU A 325 -18.39 -20.75 12.00
N PHE A 326 -17.78 -19.59 11.77
CA PHE A 326 -17.12 -19.31 10.52
C PHE A 326 -15.75 -19.99 10.49
N GLU A 327 -15.66 -21.08 9.72
CA GLU A 327 -14.43 -21.86 9.56
C GLU A 327 -13.87 -21.74 8.14
N THR A 328 -12.55 -21.80 8.03
CA THR A 328 -11.79 -21.73 6.77
C THR A 328 -10.63 -22.73 6.83
N ASP A 329 -10.14 -23.16 5.68
CA ASP A 329 -8.92 -23.95 5.50
C ASP A 329 -7.67 -23.10 5.22
N ASP A 330 -7.82 -21.78 5.12
CA ASP A 330 -6.72 -20.83 4.93
C ASP A 330 -6.55 -19.92 6.14
N LYS A 331 -5.41 -20.04 6.84
CA LYS A 331 -5.06 -19.15 7.94
C LYS A 331 -4.86 -17.68 7.51
N TRP A 332 -4.55 -17.46 6.24
CA TRP A 332 -4.35 -16.15 5.64
C TRP A 332 -5.60 -15.58 4.99
N PHE A 333 -6.71 -16.27 5.09
CA PHE A 333 -8.01 -15.89 4.55
C PHE A 333 -8.37 -14.41 4.79
N LEU A 334 -8.03 -13.90 5.98
CA LEU A 334 -8.33 -12.51 6.37
C LEU A 334 -7.22 -11.50 6.02
N SER A 335 -6.11 -11.95 5.46
CA SER A 335 -5.02 -11.04 5.04
C SER A 335 -5.35 -10.32 3.71
N GLY A 336 -6.58 -9.86 3.60
CA GLY A 336 -7.06 -9.05 2.49
C GLY A 336 -6.67 -7.57 2.64
N TYR A 337 -7.60 -6.72 2.32
CA TYR A 337 -7.43 -5.28 2.35
C TYR A 337 -7.91 -4.70 3.68
N ARG A 338 -7.30 -3.59 4.09
CA ARG A 338 -7.73 -2.88 5.29
C ARG A 338 -9.20 -2.48 5.15
N GLY A 339 -10.00 -2.85 6.14
CA GLY A 339 -11.42 -2.50 6.21
C GLY A 339 -11.67 -1.16 6.87
N VAL A 340 -12.94 -0.83 7.03
CA VAL A 340 -13.42 0.38 7.68
C VAL A 340 -14.47 0.03 8.74
N GLN A 341 -14.44 0.73 9.87
CA GLN A 341 -15.47 0.65 10.88
C GLN A 341 -16.60 1.65 10.57
N VAL A 342 -17.83 1.14 10.46
CA VAL A 342 -19.03 1.95 10.27
C VAL A 342 -20.01 1.64 11.42
N GLY A 343 -20.04 2.50 12.41
CA GLY A 343 -20.75 2.23 13.65
C GLY A 343 -20.23 1.00 14.38
N ASN A 344 -21.08 0.02 14.64
CA ASN A 344 -20.71 -1.25 15.29
C ASN A 344 -20.35 -2.36 14.27
N GLU A 345 -20.28 -2.06 13.01
CA GLU A 345 -19.93 -3.02 11.95
C GLU A 345 -18.52 -2.71 11.39
N TYR A 346 -17.69 -3.73 11.26
CA TYR A 346 -16.45 -3.62 10.51
C TYR A 346 -16.64 -4.23 9.11
N ARG A 347 -16.37 -3.44 8.08
CA ARG A 347 -16.54 -3.84 6.69
C ARG A 347 -15.18 -4.05 6.06
N LEU A 348 -15.00 -5.15 5.38
CA LEU A 348 -13.72 -5.57 4.77
C LEU A 348 -13.94 -6.33 3.46
N VAL A 349 -12.87 -6.48 2.70
CA VAL A 349 -12.76 -7.40 1.57
C VAL A 349 -11.76 -8.48 1.96
N ASP A 350 -12.17 -9.75 1.87
CA ASP A 350 -11.30 -10.89 2.15
C ASP A 350 -10.50 -11.35 0.90
N ARG A 351 -9.66 -12.36 1.06
CA ARG A 351 -8.85 -12.90 -0.04
C ARG A 351 -9.64 -13.63 -1.12
N ASP A 352 -10.85 -14.05 -0.80
CA ASP A 352 -11.77 -14.71 -1.75
C ASP A 352 -12.65 -13.68 -2.49
N ASP A 353 -12.23 -12.41 -2.49
CA ASP A 353 -12.96 -11.33 -3.13
C ASP A 353 -14.41 -11.20 -2.64
N ARG A 354 -14.64 -11.40 -1.33
CA ARG A 354 -15.94 -11.20 -0.69
C ARG A 354 -15.93 -9.93 0.15
N ALA A 355 -16.87 -9.05 -0.08
CA ALA A 355 -17.14 -7.94 0.83
C ALA A 355 -17.98 -8.46 2.01
N LEU A 356 -17.45 -8.33 3.20
CA LEU A 356 -18.03 -8.82 4.44
C LEU A 356 -18.31 -7.67 5.40
N GLY A 357 -19.40 -7.76 6.15
CA GLY A 357 -19.69 -6.92 7.30
C GLY A 357 -19.72 -7.79 8.56
N VAL A 358 -18.98 -7.39 9.59
CA VAL A 358 -18.85 -8.11 10.85
C VAL A 358 -19.35 -7.22 11.98
N ASP A 359 -20.35 -7.67 12.71
CA ASP A 359 -20.80 -7.00 13.93
C ASP A 359 -19.76 -7.18 15.04
N LEU A 360 -19.22 -6.08 15.53
CA LEU A 360 -18.11 -6.07 16.50
C LEU A 360 -18.52 -6.52 17.91
N THR A 361 -19.83 -6.55 18.22
CA THR A 361 -20.33 -7.00 19.51
C THR A 361 -20.63 -8.48 19.54
N SER A 362 -21.30 -8.97 18.51
CA SER A 362 -21.77 -10.37 18.45
C SER A 362 -20.86 -11.31 17.66
N GLY A 363 -19.94 -10.77 16.86
CA GLY A 363 -19.14 -11.57 15.91
C GLY A 363 -19.94 -12.08 14.71
N ARG A 364 -21.20 -11.64 14.52
CA ARG A 364 -22.01 -12.12 13.41
C ARG A 364 -21.54 -11.51 12.10
N VAL A 365 -21.15 -12.38 11.14
CA VAL A 365 -20.71 -11.96 9.81
C VAL A 365 -21.86 -12.08 8.81
N ARG A 366 -21.93 -11.13 7.90
CA ARG A 366 -22.79 -11.22 6.71
C ARG A 366 -22.00 -10.89 5.46
N ARG A 367 -22.24 -11.63 4.40
CA ARG A 367 -21.71 -11.26 3.09
C ARG A 367 -22.55 -10.13 2.52
N LEU A 368 -21.86 -9.07 2.10
CA LEU A 368 -22.46 -7.92 1.47
C LEU A 368 -22.60 -8.16 -0.04
N PHE A 369 -21.50 -8.47 -0.70
CA PHE A 369 -21.45 -8.82 -2.13
C PHE A 369 -20.14 -9.54 -2.47
N TYR A 370 -19.97 -9.98 -3.71
CA TYR A 370 -18.70 -10.43 -4.26
C TYR A 370 -17.99 -9.27 -4.96
N THR A 371 -16.68 -9.16 -4.76
CA THR A 371 -15.85 -8.12 -5.37
C THR A 371 -15.19 -8.70 -6.62
N ASP A 372 -15.89 -8.75 -7.71
CA ASP A 372 -15.37 -9.19 -9.01
C ASP A 372 -15.83 -8.20 -10.10
N PRO A 373 -15.25 -7.00 -10.15
CA PRO A 373 -15.54 -6.07 -11.23
C PRO A 373 -14.95 -6.62 -12.52
N ARG A 374 -15.76 -6.64 -13.56
CA ARG A 374 -15.31 -7.09 -14.89
C ARG A 374 -14.45 -6.03 -15.53
N MET A 375 -13.16 -6.34 -15.70
CA MET A 375 -12.24 -5.47 -16.42
C MET A 375 -12.67 -5.32 -17.88
N PRO A 376 -12.59 -4.10 -18.45
CA PRO A 376 -12.90 -3.84 -19.86
C PRO A 376 -11.88 -4.44 -20.83
N VAL A 377 -10.75 -4.93 -20.32
CA VAL A 377 -9.66 -5.52 -21.10
C VAL A 377 -9.60 -7.03 -20.95
N SER A 378 -9.19 -7.72 -22.00
CA SER A 378 -8.99 -9.15 -21.98
C SER A 378 -7.59 -9.50 -21.49
N GLY A 379 -7.47 -10.44 -20.54
CA GLY A 379 -6.19 -10.94 -20.05
C GLY A 379 -6.13 -11.02 -18.53
N SER A 380 -4.93 -11.28 -18.02
CA SER A 380 -4.69 -11.26 -16.57
C SER A 380 -4.56 -9.82 -16.08
N TYR A 381 -5.11 -9.56 -14.93
CA TYR A 381 -5.03 -8.25 -14.26
C TYR A 381 -4.84 -8.44 -12.75
N TRP A 382 -4.32 -7.40 -12.12
CA TRP A 382 -4.27 -7.31 -10.65
C TRP A 382 -5.40 -6.40 -10.18
N MET A 383 -6.02 -6.78 -9.07
CA MET A 383 -7.00 -5.94 -8.40
C MET A 383 -6.42 -5.50 -7.07
N THR A 384 -6.53 -4.22 -6.78
CA THR A 384 -6.23 -3.63 -5.48
C THR A 384 -7.48 -2.96 -4.97
N TYR A 385 -7.85 -3.22 -3.72
CA TYR A 385 -9.09 -2.68 -3.15
C TYR A 385 -8.77 -1.65 -2.05
N GLN A 386 -9.61 -0.64 -1.98
CA GLN A 386 -9.71 0.26 -0.84
C GLN A 386 -11.14 0.23 -0.32
N VAL A 387 -11.28 0.00 0.97
CA VAL A 387 -12.57 -0.05 1.66
C VAL A 387 -12.79 1.26 2.39
N ASN A 388 -13.87 1.97 2.06
CA ASN A 388 -14.23 3.25 2.64
C ASN A 388 -15.63 3.19 3.25
N GLU A 389 -16.02 4.26 3.96
CA GLU A 389 -17.36 4.37 4.56
C GLU A 389 -18.48 4.28 3.51
N ASP A 390 -18.25 4.79 2.29
CA ASP A 390 -19.23 4.82 1.20
C ASP A 390 -19.31 3.53 0.37
N GLY A 391 -18.26 2.73 0.37
CA GLY A 391 -18.21 1.51 -0.46
C GLY A 391 -16.82 0.93 -0.61
N VAL A 392 -16.69 0.04 -1.58
CA VAL A 392 -15.43 -0.58 -2.00
C VAL A 392 -15.00 0.04 -3.32
N TYR A 393 -13.80 0.56 -3.37
CA TYR A 393 -13.14 0.97 -4.60
C TYR A 393 -12.19 -0.14 -5.03
N ALA A 394 -12.22 -0.45 -6.33
CA ALA A 394 -11.35 -1.45 -6.92
C ALA A 394 -10.53 -0.81 -8.05
N LEU A 395 -9.21 -0.96 -7.97
CA LEU A 395 -8.31 -0.51 -9.00
C LEU A 395 -7.76 -1.75 -9.73
N GLY A 396 -8.15 -1.90 -11.00
CA GLY A 396 -7.67 -2.96 -11.88
C GLY A 396 -6.50 -2.50 -12.71
N GLU A 397 -5.41 -3.28 -12.73
CA GLU A 397 -4.24 -3.06 -13.57
C GLU A 397 -4.07 -4.22 -14.54
N SER A 398 -4.14 -3.97 -15.87
CA SER A 398 -3.89 -4.97 -16.89
C SER A 398 -2.41 -5.23 -17.07
N HIS A 399 -1.99 -6.50 -16.97
CA HIS A 399 -0.59 -6.89 -17.16
C HIS A 399 -0.07 -6.68 -18.57
N LYS A 400 -0.94 -6.83 -19.55
CA LYS A 400 -0.54 -6.81 -20.96
C LYS A 400 -0.52 -5.40 -21.53
N ASP A 401 -1.56 -4.65 -21.23
CA ASP A 401 -1.82 -3.37 -21.89
C ASP A 401 -1.43 -2.19 -21.00
N HIS A 402 -1.11 -2.45 -19.71
CA HIS A 402 -0.82 -1.45 -18.69
C HIS A 402 -1.93 -0.40 -18.52
N VAL A 403 -3.17 -0.85 -18.72
CA VAL A 403 -4.36 -0.05 -18.55
C VAL A 403 -4.78 -0.10 -17.10
N ILE A 404 -5.14 1.05 -16.53
CA ILE A 404 -5.69 1.15 -15.19
C ILE A 404 -7.17 1.51 -15.28
N THR A 405 -8.01 0.77 -14.57
CA THR A 405 -9.46 1.02 -14.46
C THR A 405 -9.85 1.16 -13.00
N LEU A 406 -10.56 2.23 -12.67
CA LEU A 406 -11.15 2.44 -11.36
C LEU A 406 -12.63 2.08 -11.36
N PHE A 407 -13.02 1.30 -10.37
CA PHE A 407 -14.41 0.91 -10.12
C PHE A 407 -14.85 1.32 -8.71
N ILE A 408 -16.15 1.45 -8.52
CA ILE A 408 -16.79 1.58 -7.19
C ILE A 408 -17.98 0.64 -7.08
N MET A 409 -18.13 0.05 -5.89
CA MET A 409 -19.33 -0.64 -5.43
C MET A 409 -19.79 0.02 -4.12
N PRO A 410 -20.83 0.85 -4.11
CA PRO A 410 -21.43 1.36 -2.89
C PRO A 410 -21.95 0.21 -2.00
N TRP A 411 -21.99 0.42 -0.68
CA TRP A 411 -22.43 -0.64 0.25
C TRP A 411 -23.88 -1.09 0.05
N ASP A 412 -24.72 -0.25 -0.51
CA ASP A 412 -26.11 -0.53 -0.89
C ASP A 412 -26.25 -0.82 -2.39
N GLY A 413 -25.14 -0.81 -3.13
CA GLY A 413 -25.10 -1.05 -4.57
C GLY A 413 -25.32 -2.50 -4.94
N LYS A 414 -25.73 -2.72 -6.18
CA LYS A 414 -25.97 -4.07 -6.74
C LYS A 414 -24.98 -4.43 -7.83
N GLU A 415 -24.33 -3.43 -8.40
CA GLU A 415 -23.42 -3.60 -9.54
C GLU A 415 -22.22 -2.68 -9.39
N TRP A 416 -21.07 -3.15 -9.86
CA TRP A 416 -19.87 -2.36 -10.00
C TRP A 416 -20.10 -1.26 -11.05
N ARG A 417 -19.68 -0.07 -10.73
CA ARG A 417 -19.66 1.05 -11.66
C ARG A 417 -18.23 1.39 -12.01
N GLU A 418 -17.90 1.31 -13.29
CA GLU A 418 -16.65 1.85 -13.81
C GLU A 418 -16.70 3.39 -13.73
N ILE A 419 -15.62 3.95 -13.22
CA ILE A 419 -15.46 5.41 -13.10
C ILE A 419 -14.68 5.92 -14.30
N PHE A 420 -13.50 5.37 -14.52
CA PHE A 420 -12.67 5.67 -15.66
C PHE A 420 -11.76 4.51 -16.02
N THR A 421 -11.28 4.52 -17.26
CA THR A 421 -10.17 3.71 -17.73
C THR A 421 -9.13 4.63 -18.36
N THR A 422 -7.85 4.48 -17.99
CA THR A 422 -6.74 5.26 -18.55
C THR A 422 -5.61 4.37 -19.04
N GLU A 423 -5.08 4.67 -20.24
CA GLU A 423 -3.91 4.04 -20.85
C GLU A 423 -2.65 4.90 -20.68
N ASP A 424 -2.79 6.15 -20.28
CA ASP A 424 -1.71 7.15 -20.24
C ASP A 424 -0.63 6.85 -19.21
N LEU A 425 -0.91 5.94 -18.26
CA LEU A 425 0.07 5.47 -17.29
C LEU A 425 0.99 4.36 -17.83
N SER A 426 0.70 3.82 -19.00
CA SER A 426 1.47 2.71 -19.59
C SER A 426 2.96 3.02 -19.73
N GLY A 427 3.34 4.28 -19.98
CA GLY A 427 4.72 4.72 -20.06
C GLY A 427 5.48 4.70 -18.72
N TYR A 428 4.75 4.70 -17.58
CA TYR A 428 5.30 4.66 -16.22
C TYR A 428 5.28 3.26 -15.62
N LEU A 429 4.42 2.38 -16.12
CA LEU A 429 4.27 1.01 -15.65
C LEU A 429 5.18 0.03 -16.40
N LYS A 430 5.57 0.36 -17.66
CA LYS A 430 6.45 -0.48 -18.46
C LYS A 430 7.85 -0.57 -17.87
N GLU A 431 8.44 -1.75 -17.99
CA GLU A 431 9.86 -1.95 -17.66
C GLU A 431 10.73 -0.97 -18.44
N GLY A 432 11.46 -0.12 -17.71
CA GLY A 432 12.61 0.56 -18.26
C GLY A 432 13.79 -0.42 -18.37
N TRP A 433 14.74 -0.20 -19.28
CA TRP A 433 15.89 -1.08 -19.48
C TRP A 433 16.74 -1.33 -18.21
N PHE A 434 16.56 -0.51 -17.16
CA PHE A 434 17.29 -0.59 -15.88
C PHE A 434 16.37 -0.61 -14.65
N SER A 435 15.07 -0.45 -14.83
CA SER A 435 14.07 -0.51 -13.76
C SER A 435 13.10 -1.62 -14.05
N GLY A 436 12.89 -2.53 -13.11
CA GLY A 436 11.82 -3.52 -13.21
C GLY A 436 10.46 -2.88 -13.42
N GLU A 437 9.49 -3.69 -13.79
CA GLU A 437 8.09 -3.29 -13.95
C GLU A 437 7.61 -2.56 -12.68
N LEU A 438 7.05 -1.37 -12.85
CA LEU A 438 6.38 -0.66 -11.78
C LEU A 438 4.93 -1.12 -11.70
N LYS A 439 4.41 -1.16 -10.47
CA LYS A 439 3.01 -1.51 -10.19
C LYS A 439 2.39 -0.48 -9.27
N VAL A 440 1.08 -0.49 -9.22
CA VAL A 440 0.36 0.23 -8.17
C VAL A 440 0.71 -0.40 -6.82
N GLN A 441 1.44 0.33 -5.99
CA GLN A 441 1.78 -0.08 -4.63
C GLN A 441 0.65 0.19 -3.65
N SER A 442 0.05 1.37 -3.76
CA SER A 442 -1.10 1.79 -2.97
C SER A 442 -1.89 2.85 -3.73
N PHE A 443 -3.13 3.03 -3.33
CA PHE A 443 -3.95 4.14 -3.78
C PHE A 443 -4.84 4.65 -2.65
N ALA A 444 -5.25 5.91 -2.78
CA ALA A 444 -6.19 6.54 -1.86
C ALA A 444 -7.25 7.33 -2.64
N VAL A 445 -8.49 7.17 -2.23
CA VAL A 445 -9.62 7.90 -2.78
C VAL A 445 -9.89 9.13 -1.91
N ARG A 446 -10.26 10.24 -2.54
CA ARG A 446 -10.57 11.50 -1.85
C ARG A 446 -11.70 11.30 -0.84
N PRO A 447 -11.52 11.72 0.44
CA PRO A 447 -12.57 11.62 1.45
C PRO A 447 -13.88 12.26 1.00
N GLY A 448 -14.99 11.58 1.24
CA GLY A 448 -16.32 12.05 0.85
C GLY A 448 -16.64 12.01 -0.65
N TRP A 449 -15.73 11.55 -1.50
CA TRP A 449 -16.03 11.32 -2.90
C TRP A 449 -16.68 9.95 -3.10
N ASN A 450 -17.91 9.95 -3.58
CA ASN A 450 -18.75 8.75 -3.76
C ASN A 450 -18.80 8.24 -5.21
N GLY A 451 -17.74 8.47 -5.98
CA GLY A 451 -17.67 8.09 -7.39
C GLY A 451 -18.48 8.97 -8.33
N GLY A 452 -18.84 10.20 -7.95
CA GLY A 452 -19.60 11.12 -8.78
C GLY A 452 -21.06 10.69 -9.01
N ALA A 453 -21.65 9.95 -8.10
CA ALA A 453 -23.10 9.68 -8.13
C ALA A 453 -23.85 11.01 -7.96
N GLN A 454 -24.56 11.42 -9.02
CA GLN A 454 -25.53 12.53 -8.98
C GLN A 454 -26.86 12.04 -8.41
#